data_3d730cf2592939b60225ee6f3a3d41d1
#
_entry.id   3d730cf2592939b60225ee6f3a3d41d1
#
_cell.length_a   1.000
_cell.length_b   1.000
_cell.length_c   1.000
_cell.angle_alpha   90.00
_cell.angle_beta   90.00
_cell.angle_gamma   90.00
#
_symmetry.space_group_name_H-M   'P 1'
#
loop_
_entity.id
_entity.type
_entity.pdbx_description
1 polymer ?
#
loop_
_entity_poly.entity_id
_entity_poly.type
_entity_poly.pdbx_seq_one_letter_code
_entity_poly.pdbx_strand_id
1 'polypeptide(L)'
;MMQFNNRVIIAAACSGKSSDLVEKALNNNDKRILITTFTIDNTKEIEKKFFDKIGYIPKNVVVQTWCSFLLRECVRPYQNFLYDKQRIENIEFVNGQSTLYIAKTNVEKYYFRDGKYIYTDKLCDFVLEVNKISNGLIIERLEDLYDIIMIDEVQDLAGSDLNFLYLLLKSNIHNIIVGDNRQATYFTNNSRKNKKYRGQTIFELFSE
;
A
#
# COMPACT_ATOMS: atom_id res chain seq x y z
N MET A 1 -15.66 2.51 22.14
CA MET A 1 -15.47 1.35 21.24
C MET A 1 -15.36 1.91 19.83
N MET A 2 -14.14 2.00 19.28
CA MET A 2 -13.97 2.42 17.88
C MET A 2 -14.56 1.33 16.99
N GLN A 3 -15.61 1.64 16.26
CA GLN A 3 -16.12 0.76 15.20
C GLN A 3 -15.13 0.87 14.03
N PHE A 4 -14.26 -0.14 13.87
CA PHE A 4 -13.46 -0.27 12.66
C PHE A 4 -14.43 -0.59 11.50
N ASN A 5 -14.67 0.38 10.65
CA ASN A 5 -15.60 0.25 9.52
C ASN A 5 -14.89 -0.34 8.28
N ASN A 6 -14.02 -1.33 8.50
CA ASN A 6 -13.27 -1.98 7.43
C ASN A 6 -14.13 -2.97 6.67
N ARG A 7 -13.97 -3.03 5.35
CA ARG A 7 -14.71 -3.94 4.48
C ARG A 7 -13.75 -4.75 3.61
N VAL A 8 -13.89 -6.06 3.65
CA VAL A 8 -13.16 -7.00 2.78
C VAL A 8 -14.12 -7.55 1.73
N ILE A 9 -13.75 -7.45 0.47
CA ILE A 9 -14.51 -7.91 -0.69
C ILE A 9 -13.69 -8.96 -1.42
N ILE A 10 -14.15 -10.21 -1.36
CA ILE A 10 -13.54 -11.33 -2.09
C ILE A 10 -14.37 -11.56 -3.34
N ALA A 11 -13.77 -11.38 -4.51
CA ALA A 11 -14.46 -11.53 -5.77
C ALA A 11 -13.52 -12.10 -6.85
N ALA A 12 -14.05 -13.00 -7.68
CA ALA A 12 -13.28 -13.62 -8.75
C ALA A 12 -12.79 -12.61 -9.80
N ALA A 13 -11.78 -13.02 -10.58
CA ALA A 13 -11.36 -12.23 -11.73
C ALA A 13 -12.55 -11.93 -12.66
N CYS A 14 -12.51 -10.78 -13.33
CA CYS A 14 -13.57 -10.31 -14.25
C CYS A 14 -14.96 -10.12 -13.60
N SER A 15 -15.08 -10.13 -12.28
CA SER A 15 -16.34 -9.90 -11.57
C SER A 15 -16.75 -8.42 -11.47
N GLY A 16 -16.00 -7.52 -12.10
CA GLY A 16 -16.27 -6.07 -12.03
C GLY A 16 -15.69 -5.36 -10.79
N LYS A 17 -14.72 -5.96 -10.09
CA LYS A 17 -14.08 -5.39 -8.87
C LYS A 17 -13.65 -3.93 -9.03
N SER A 18 -12.87 -3.63 -10.07
CA SER A 18 -12.38 -2.27 -10.31
C SER A 18 -13.53 -1.29 -10.65
N SER A 19 -14.61 -1.76 -11.29
CA SER A 19 -15.81 -0.95 -11.54
C SER A 19 -16.58 -0.65 -10.24
N ASP A 20 -16.67 -1.62 -9.34
CA ASP A 20 -17.28 -1.47 -8.02
C ASP A 20 -16.48 -0.45 -7.15
N LEU A 21 -15.14 -0.48 -7.21
CA LEU A 21 -14.30 0.53 -6.54
C LEU A 21 -14.58 1.95 -7.06
N VAL A 22 -14.68 2.10 -8.39
CA VAL A 22 -15.02 3.40 -9.01
C VAL A 22 -16.40 3.86 -8.59
N GLU A 23 -17.41 2.99 -8.58
CA GLU A 23 -18.76 3.34 -8.11
C GLU A 23 -18.77 3.77 -6.64
N LYS A 24 -18.06 3.04 -5.78
CA LYS A 24 -17.94 3.40 -4.37
C LYS A 24 -17.27 4.75 -4.21
N ALA A 25 -16.24 5.04 -4.99
CA ALA A 25 -15.58 6.34 -4.94
C ALA A 25 -16.52 7.48 -5.40
N LEU A 26 -17.29 7.29 -6.45
CA LEU A 26 -18.27 8.27 -6.95
C LEU A 26 -19.42 8.51 -5.97
N ASN A 27 -19.85 7.48 -5.25
CA ASN A 27 -20.90 7.58 -4.23
C ASN A 27 -20.45 8.25 -2.92
N ASN A 28 -19.13 8.48 -2.75
CA ASN A 28 -18.54 9.14 -1.58
C ASN A 28 -17.81 10.42 -1.99
N ASN A 29 -18.49 11.31 -2.69
CA ASN A 29 -17.92 12.51 -3.31
C ASN A 29 -17.49 13.58 -2.28
N ASP A 30 -17.93 13.50 -1.04
CA ASP A 30 -17.54 14.34 0.10
C ASP A 30 -16.32 13.81 0.86
N LYS A 31 -15.82 12.63 0.53
CA LYS A 31 -14.71 11.94 1.20
C LYS A 31 -13.41 12.05 0.39
N ARG A 32 -12.28 12.15 1.09
CA ARG A 32 -10.95 12.08 0.48
C ARG A 32 -10.58 10.60 0.33
N ILE A 33 -10.37 10.17 -0.90
CA ILE A 33 -10.25 8.75 -1.24
C ILE A 33 -8.90 8.47 -1.88
N LEU A 34 -8.21 7.45 -1.37
CA LEU A 34 -7.08 6.84 -2.03
C LEU A 34 -7.49 5.49 -2.60
N ILE A 35 -7.20 5.24 -3.86
CA ILE A 35 -7.28 3.92 -4.48
C ILE A 35 -5.86 3.46 -4.80
N THR A 36 -5.43 2.34 -4.23
CA THR A 36 -4.13 1.75 -4.51
C THR A 36 -4.28 0.44 -5.26
N THR A 37 -3.39 0.24 -6.23
CA THR A 37 -3.27 -0.99 -7.02
C THR A 37 -1.85 -1.50 -6.96
N PHE A 38 -1.62 -2.72 -7.40
CA PHE A 38 -0.26 -3.26 -7.42
C PHE A 38 0.55 -2.79 -8.64
N THR A 39 -0.06 -2.78 -9.84
CA THR A 39 0.63 -2.45 -11.09
C THR A 39 0.20 -1.10 -11.67
N ILE A 40 1.06 -0.52 -12.51
CA ILE A 40 0.73 0.69 -13.29
C ILE A 40 -0.45 0.42 -14.22
N ASP A 41 -0.54 -0.76 -14.80
CA ASP A 41 -1.62 -1.09 -15.74
C ASP A 41 -2.97 -1.16 -15.02
N ASN A 42 -3.02 -1.75 -13.80
CA ASN A 42 -4.24 -1.73 -12.98
C ASN A 42 -4.63 -0.30 -12.58
N THR A 43 -3.64 0.57 -12.29
CA THR A 43 -3.90 1.99 -12.03
C THR A 43 -4.57 2.66 -13.23
N LYS A 44 -4.00 2.49 -14.44
CA LYS A 44 -4.57 3.03 -15.68
C LYS A 44 -5.97 2.47 -16.00
N GLU A 45 -6.21 1.20 -15.68
CA GLU A 45 -7.54 0.61 -15.83
C GLU A 45 -8.58 1.31 -14.96
N ILE A 46 -8.27 1.58 -13.70
CA ILE A 46 -9.16 2.32 -12.79
C ILE A 46 -9.37 3.75 -13.29
N GLU A 47 -8.29 4.45 -13.67
CA GLU A 47 -8.37 5.80 -14.25
C GLU A 47 -9.28 5.82 -15.48
N LYS A 48 -9.09 4.87 -16.40
CA LYS A 48 -9.93 4.73 -17.60
C LYS A 48 -11.41 4.55 -17.23
N LYS A 49 -11.72 3.73 -16.21
CA LYS A 49 -13.12 3.53 -15.78
C LYS A 49 -13.74 4.82 -15.23
N PHE A 50 -12.98 5.71 -14.56
CA PHE A 50 -13.47 7.04 -14.22
C PHE A 50 -13.77 7.88 -15.46
N PHE A 51 -12.85 7.90 -16.43
CA PHE A 51 -13.05 8.64 -17.69
C PHE A 51 -14.24 8.10 -18.48
N ASP A 52 -14.41 6.80 -18.58
CA ASP A 52 -15.53 6.18 -19.29
C ASP A 52 -16.89 6.50 -18.64
N LYS A 53 -16.92 6.66 -17.29
CA LYS A 53 -18.18 6.95 -16.56
C LYS A 53 -18.53 8.43 -16.52
N ILE A 54 -17.56 9.32 -16.24
CA ILE A 54 -17.82 10.73 -15.94
C ILE A 54 -16.89 11.71 -16.67
N GLY A 55 -15.93 11.22 -17.49
CA GLY A 55 -15.02 12.05 -18.28
C GLY A 55 -13.78 12.59 -17.53
N TYR A 56 -13.65 12.38 -16.23
CA TYR A 56 -12.52 12.85 -15.42
C TYR A 56 -12.35 12.03 -14.14
N ILE A 57 -11.22 12.21 -13.45
CA ILE A 57 -11.02 11.70 -12.09
C ILE A 57 -11.40 12.80 -11.09
N PRO A 58 -12.32 12.55 -10.13
CA PRO A 58 -12.72 13.55 -9.13
C PRO A 58 -11.52 14.06 -8.32
N LYS A 59 -11.49 15.34 -7.97
CA LYS A 59 -10.39 15.97 -7.22
C LYS A 59 -10.14 15.37 -5.83
N ASN A 60 -11.16 14.77 -5.24
CA ASN A 60 -11.10 14.10 -3.94
C ASN A 60 -10.61 12.65 -4.04
N VAL A 61 -10.31 12.14 -5.25
CA VAL A 61 -9.84 10.78 -5.51
C VAL A 61 -8.40 10.81 -6.00
N VAL A 62 -7.53 10.05 -5.34
CA VAL A 62 -6.15 9.78 -5.78
C VAL A 62 -6.06 8.32 -6.18
N VAL A 63 -5.56 8.04 -7.40
CA VAL A 63 -5.30 6.68 -7.89
C VAL A 63 -3.80 6.53 -8.08
N GLN A 64 -3.18 5.54 -7.44
CA GLN A 64 -1.74 5.32 -7.55
C GLN A 64 -1.36 3.88 -7.18
N THR A 65 -0.14 3.45 -7.57
CA THR A 65 0.35 2.13 -7.15
C THR A 65 0.69 2.11 -5.66
N TRP A 66 0.64 0.93 -5.04
CA TRP A 66 1.03 0.71 -3.64
C TRP A 66 2.43 1.24 -3.33
N CYS A 67 3.40 0.95 -4.20
CA CYS A 67 4.77 1.44 -4.03
C CYS A 67 4.85 2.97 -4.11
N SER A 68 4.12 3.59 -5.04
CA SER A 68 4.07 5.07 -5.15
C SER A 68 3.44 5.70 -3.93
N PHE A 69 2.36 5.13 -3.42
CA PHE A 69 1.73 5.54 -2.18
C PHE A 69 2.71 5.50 -0.99
N LEU A 70 3.37 4.36 -0.78
CA LEU A 70 4.35 4.23 0.30
C LEU A 70 5.47 5.26 0.17
N LEU A 71 6.03 5.43 -1.04
CA LEU A 71 7.13 6.39 -1.25
C LEU A 71 6.69 7.84 -0.98
N ARG A 72 5.55 8.25 -1.54
CA ARG A 72 5.11 9.65 -1.52
C ARG A 72 4.55 10.08 -0.18
N GLU A 73 3.70 9.23 0.42
CA GLU A 73 2.95 9.63 1.61
C GLU A 73 3.57 9.11 2.91
N CYS A 74 4.32 7.99 2.86
CA CYS A 74 4.85 7.36 4.06
C CYS A 74 6.37 7.53 4.23
N VAL A 75 7.15 7.44 3.15
CA VAL A 75 8.63 7.52 3.21
C VAL A 75 9.11 8.95 3.20
N ARG A 76 8.87 9.68 2.10
CA ARG A 76 9.44 11.01 1.88
C ARG A 76 9.12 12.05 2.95
N PRO A 77 7.90 12.13 3.49
CA PRO A 77 7.58 13.13 4.52
C PRO A 77 8.33 12.91 5.84
N TYR A 78 8.69 11.66 6.12
CA TYR A 78 9.24 11.24 7.42
C TYR A 78 10.61 10.57 7.33
N GLN A 79 11.25 10.57 6.16
CA GLN A 79 12.53 9.89 5.95
C GLN A 79 13.61 10.31 6.96
N ASN A 80 13.62 11.57 7.39
CA ASN A 80 14.64 12.13 8.28
C ASN A 80 14.65 11.48 9.68
N PHE A 81 13.60 10.79 10.09
CA PHE A 81 13.61 10.02 11.35
C PHE A 81 14.58 8.83 11.30
N LEU A 82 14.88 8.31 10.12
CA LEU A 82 15.76 7.15 9.95
C LEU A 82 16.93 7.43 8.99
N TYR A 83 16.75 8.32 8.02
CA TYR A 83 17.75 8.64 7.00
C TYR A 83 17.65 10.11 6.59
N ASP A 84 18.63 10.93 7.00
CA ASP A 84 18.69 12.38 6.85
C ASP A 84 19.79 12.87 5.89
N LYS A 85 20.63 11.96 5.37
CA LYS A 85 21.79 12.34 4.54
C LYS A 85 21.42 12.96 3.21
N GLN A 86 20.40 12.44 2.55
CA GLN A 86 19.91 12.95 1.27
C GLN A 86 18.46 12.54 1.02
N ARG A 87 17.82 13.23 0.08
CA ARG A 87 16.42 12.95 -0.27
C ARG A 87 16.30 11.63 -1.02
N ILE A 88 15.31 10.83 -0.64
CA ILE A 88 14.93 9.61 -1.35
C ILE A 88 14.19 10.00 -2.63
N GLU A 89 14.83 9.75 -3.79
CA GLU A 89 14.35 10.21 -5.09
C GLU A 89 13.36 9.25 -5.73
N ASN A 90 13.64 7.92 -5.69
CA ASN A 90 12.80 6.94 -6.36
C ASN A 90 12.97 5.54 -5.76
N ILE A 91 12.27 4.58 -6.36
CA ILE A 91 12.30 3.17 -6.00
C ILE A 91 13.24 2.41 -6.93
N GLU A 92 14.08 1.56 -6.36
CA GLU A 92 14.85 0.56 -7.08
C GLU A 92 14.10 -0.76 -7.07
N PHE A 93 13.62 -1.16 -8.23
CA PHE A 93 12.91 -2.44 -8.39
C PHE A 93 13.89 -3.60 -8.42
N VAL A 94 13.74 -4.54 -7.50
CA VAL A 94 14.60 -5.73 -7.39
C VAL A 94 13.79 -7.01 -7.51
N ASN A 95 14.34 -7.98 -8.23
CA ASN A 95 13.80 -9.33 -8.28
C ASN A 95 14.42 -10.15 -7.14
N GLY A 96 13.61 -10.43 -6.09
CA GLY A 96 14.07 -11.19 -4.94
C GLY A 96 14.40 -10.33 -3.71
N GLN A 97 15.46 -10.68 -3.00
CA GLN A 97 15.90 -9.96 -1.80
C GLN A 97 17.16 -9.16 -2.10
N SER A 98 17.08 -7.83 -1.89
CA SER A 98 18.27 -6.99 -1.85
C SER A 98 19.05 -7.21 -0.55
N THR A 99 20.30 -6.83 -0.53
CA THR A 99 21.13 -6.61 0.68
C THR A 99 21.07 -7.74 1.73
N LEU A 100 21.10 -9.01 1.29
CA LEU A 100 20.99 -10.21 2.14
C LEU A 100 22.01 -10.27 3.30
N TYR A 101 23.19 -9.70 3.10
CA TYR A 101 24.32 -9.77 4.04
C TYR A 101 24.62 -8.42 4.72
N ILE A 102 23.73 -7.43 4.56
CA ILE A 102 23.90 -6.12 5.16
C ILE A 102 23.02 -6.01 6.40
N ALA A 103 23.66 -5.65 7.53
CA ALA A 103 22.91 -5.44 8.77
C ALA A 103 21.98 -4.23 8.66
N LYS A 104 20.79 -4.31 9.23
CA LYS A 104 19.79 -3.23 9.25
C LYS A 104 20.29 -1.95 9.92
N THR A 105 21.26 -2.07 10.81
CA THR A 105 21.93 -0.93 11.46
C THR A 105 22.71 -0.05 10.48
N ASN A 106 23.15 -0.61 9.34
CA ASN A 106 23.72 0.18 8.25
C ASN A 106 22.60 0.65 7.32
N VAL A 107 21.83 1.64 7.77
CA VAL A 107 20.63 2.14 7.15
C VAL A 107 20.83 2.44 5.65
N GLU A 108 21.89 3.19 5.32
CA GLU A 108 22.16 3.60 3.94
C GLU A 108 22.32 2.40 3.00
N LYS A 109 23.20 1.46 3.35
CA LYS A 109 23.47 0.29 2.50
C LYS A 109 22.34 -0.74 2.53
N TYR A 110 21.59 -0.82 3.63
CA TYR A 110 20.51 -1.79 3.79
C TYR A 110 19.27 -1.41 3.00
N TYR A 111 18.88 -0.14 3.03
CA TYR A 111 17.64 0.32 2.42
C TYR A 111 17.79 0.87 1.00
N PHE A 112 19.01 1.35 0.63
CA PHE A 112 19.16 2.15 -0.57
C PHE A 112 20.27 1.67 -1.49
N ARG A 113 20.05 1.86 -2.81
CA ARG A 113 21.10 1.98 -3.81
C ARG A 113 21.52 3.45 -3.88
N ASP A 114 22.82 3.69 -3.81
CA ASP A 114 23.44 5.02 -3.94
C ASP A 114 22.86 6.08 -2.96
N GLY A 115 22.24 5.63 -1.86
CA GLY A 115 21.62 6.48 -0.85
C GLY A 115 20.34 7.21 -1.31
N LYS A 116 19.90 7.06 -2.54
CA LYS A 116 18.78 7.81 -3.15
C LYS A 116 17.62 6.95 -3.60
N TYR A 117 17.88 5.69 -3.96
CA TYR A 117 16.89 4.79 -4.53
C TYR A 117 16.57 3.70 -3.51
N ILE A 118 15.37 3.73 -2.94
CA ILE A 118 14.96 2.73 -1.94
C ILE A 118 14.62 1.41 -2.65
N TYR A 119 15.17 0.29 -2.15
CA TYR A 119 14.84 -1.03 -2.70
C TYR A 119 13.38 -1.39 -2.47
N THR A 120 12.70 -1.92 -3.48
CA THR A 120 11.27 -2.29 -3.42
C THR A 120 10.98 -3.21 -2.25
N ASP A 121 11.83 -4.25 -2.04
CA ASP A 121 11.66 -5.23 -0.97
C ASP A 121 11.93 -4.67 0.46
N LYS A 122 12.49 -3.46 0.56
CA LYS A 122 12.75 -2.76 1.81
C LYS A 122 11.80 -1.58 2.07
N LEU A 123 11.03 -1.18 1.06
CA LEU A 123 10.19 0.02 1.10
C LEU A 123 9.24 0.02 2.30
N CYS A 124 8.45 -1.03 2.46
CA CYS A 124 7.51 -1.12 3.57
C CYS A 124 8.20 -1.37 4.92
N ASP A 125 9.34 -2.09 4.95
CA ASP A 125 10.12 -2.26 6.18
C ASP A 125 10.67 -0.91 6.69
N PHE A 126 11.06 -0.01 5.78
CA PHE A 126 11.45 1.36 6.10
C PHE A 126 10.27 2.15 6.69
N VAL A 127 9.10 2.08 6.06
CA VAL A 127 7.86 2.75 6.54
C VAL A 127 7.52 2.30 7.96
N LEU A 128 7.55 1.00 8.23
CA LEU A 128 7.25 0.45 9.55
C LEU A 128 8.25 0.94 10.63
N GLU A 129 9.54 0.98 10.29
CA GLU A 129 10.56 1.45 11.20
C GLU A 129 10.40 2.95 11.50
N VAL A 130 10.20 3.75 10.46
CA VAL A 130 9.96 5.19 10.62
C VAL A 130 8.68 5.45 11.41
N ASN A 131 7.59 4.74 11.14
CA ASN A 131 6.34 4.89 11.89
C ASN A 131 6.54 4.56 13.39
N LYS A 132 7.35 3.54 13.68
CA LYS A 132 7.69 3.17 15.06
C LYS A 132 8.51 4.26 15.75
N ILE A 133 9.57 4.76 15.12
CA ILE A 133 10.47 5.79 15.70
C ILE A 133 9.73 7.11 15.89
N SER A 134 8.84 7.46 14.99
CA SER A 134 8.02 8.67 15.01
C SER A 134 6.77 8.56 15.89
N ASN A 135 6.59 7.45 16.62
CA ASN A 135 5.41 7.20 17.45
C ASN A 135 4.06 7.28 16.69
N GLY A 136 4.04 6.85 15.43
CA GLY A 136 2.79 6.73 14.67
C GLY A 136 2.49 7.89 13.70
N LEU A 137 3.37 8.87 13.54
CA LEU A 137 3.12 10.04 12.70
C LEU A 137 2.74 9.72 11.24
N ILE A 138 3.18 8.56 10.71
CA ILE A 138 2.77 8.16 9.35
C ILE A 138 1.28 7.85 9.32
N ILE A 139 0.78 7.10 10.28
CA ILE A 139 -0.66 6.77 10.36
C ILE A 139 -1.48 8.01 10.63
N GLU A 140 -1.09 8.86 11.57
CA GLU A 140 -1.77 10.15 11.84
C GLU A 140 -1.89 10.99 10.58
N ARG A 141 -0.79 11.13 9.81
CA ARG A 141 -0.83 11.84 8.53
C ARG A 141 -1.80 11.22 7.54
N LEU A 142 -1.86 9.89 7.45
CA LEU A 142 -2.76 9.22 6.53
C LEU A 142 -4.23 9.42 6.93
N GLU A 143 -4.55 9.46 8.22
CA GLU A 143 -5.86 9.82 8.75
C GLU A 143 -6.25 11.27 8.39
N ASP A 144 -5.28 12.18 8.40
CA ASP A 144 -5.49 13.58 7.98
C ASP A 144 -5.68 13.72 6.46
N LEU A 145 -5.11 12.83 5.66
CA LEU A 145 -5.17 12.89 4.20
C LEU A 145 -6.36 12.17 3.60
N TYR A 146 -6.77 11.05 4.20
CA TYR A 146 -7.73 10.13 3.59
C TYR A 146 -8.80 9.68 4.58
N ASP A 147 -10.05 9.82 4.18
CA ASP A 147 -11.19 9.26 4.91
C ASP A 147 -11.41 7.79 4.53
N ILE A 148 -11.08 7.44 3.26
CA ILE A 148 -11.21 6.09 2.72
C ILE A 148 -9.93 5.69 1.99
N ILE A 149 -9.40 4.50 2.28
CA ILE A 149 -8.35 3.84 1.50
C ILE A 149 -8.91 2.56 0.89
N MET A 150 -8.87 2.47 -0.43
CA MET A 150 -9.27 1.30 -1.18
C MET A 150 -8.02 0.59 -1.71
N ILE A 151 -7.89 -0.71 -1.42
CA ILE A 151 -6.74 -1.52 -1.82
C ILE A 151 -7.24 -2.61 -2.76
N ASP A 152 -6.86 -2.53 -4.03
CA ASP A 152 -7.16 -3.55 -5.03
C ASP A 152 -6.04 -4.61 -5.08
N GLU A 153 -6.39 -5.83 -5.44
CA GLU A 153 -5.51 -7.00 -5.58
C GLU A 153 -4.68 -7.26 -4.30
N VAL A 154 -5.34 -7.22 -3.15
CA VAL A 154 -4.68 -7.39 -1.83
C VAL A 154 -3.88 -8.69 -1.71
N GLN A 155 -4.22 -9.73 -2.45
CA GLN A 155 -3.50 -11.02 -2.45
C GLN A 155 -2.06 -10.90 -2.96
N ASP A 156 -1.70 -9.79 -3.63
CA ASP A 156 -0.34 -9.52 -4.10
C ASP A 156 0.54 -8.93 -2.98
N LEU A 157 -0.05 -8.43 -1.88
CA LEU A 157 0.69 -7.94 -0.73
C LEU A 157 1.35 -9.10 0.03
N ALA A 158 2.59 -8.89 0.46
CA ALA A 158 3.37 -9.91 1.17
C ALA A 158 4.36 -9.30 2.18
N GLY A 159 4.87 -10.13 3.08
CA GLY A 159 5.94 -9.74 3.98
C GLY A 159 5.58 -8.57 4.89
N SER A 160 6.37 -7.50 4.83
CA SER A 160 6.17 -6.30 5.65
C SER A 160 4.93 -5.49 5.25
N ASP A 161 4.44 -5.62 4.00
CA ASP A 161 3.24 -4.92 3.54
C ASP A 161 2.01 -5.35 4.35
N LEU A 162 1.94 -6.62 4.76
CA LEU A 162 0.85 -7.12 5.62
C LEU A 162 0.87 -6.49 7.01
N ASN A 163 2.06 -6.21 7.56
CA ASN A 163 2.16 -5.51 8.85
C ASN A 163 1.68 -4.06 8.73
N PHE A 164 1.97 -3.40 7.62
CA PHE A 164 1.50 -2.04 7.38
C PHE A 164 -0.02 -2.01 7.10
N LEU A 165 -0.52 -2.98 6.32
CA LEU A 165 -1.96 -3.17 6.15
C LEU A 165 -2.68 -3.33 7.51
N TYR A 166 -2.10 -4.11 8.42
CA TYR A 166 -2.66 -4.27 9.76
C TYR A 166 -2.71 -2.95 10.55
N LEU A 167 -1.70 -2.08 10.40
CA LEU A 167 -1.74 -0.73 10.99
C LEU A 167 -2.84 0.13 10.38
N LEU A 168 -3.02 0.08 9.06
CA LEU A 168 -4.13 0.78 8.38
C LEU A 168 -5.49 0.30 8.86
N LEU A 169 -5.66 -1.01 9.02
CA LEU A 169 -6.92 -1.58 9.53
C LEU A 169 -7.25 -1.16 10.97
N LYS A 170 -6.24 -0.81 11.76
CA LYS A 170 -6.40 -0.30 13.13
C LYS A 170 -6.55 1.20 13.23
N SER A 171 -6.36 1.93 12.14
CA SER A 171 -6.51 3.37 12.07
C SER A 171 -7.98 3.79 12.00
N ASN A 172 -8.24 5.10 12.09
CA ASN A 172 -9.58 5.66 11.91
C ASN A 172 -10.01 5.75 10.43
N ILE A 173 -9.15 5.33 9.50
CA ILE A 173 -9.46 5.32 8.07
C ILE A 173 -10.41 4.17 7.75
N HIS A 174 -11.43 4.44 6.93
CA HIS A 174 -12.28 3.38 6.40
C HIS A 174 -11.54 2.62 5.30
N ASN A 175 -11.12 1.38 5.56
CA ASN A 175 -10.39 0.57 4.58
C ASN A 175 -11.35 -0.35 3.82
N ILE A 176 -11.31 -0.29 2.48
CA ILE A 176 -12.01 -1.20 1.57
C ILE A 176 -10.96 -2.04 0.85
N ILE A 177 -10.91 -3.31 1.18
CA ILE A 177 -9.92 -4.24 0.68
C ILE A 177 -10.59 -5.17 -0.32
N VAL A 178 -10.02 -5.23 -1.52
CA VAL A 178 -10.55 -6.04 -2.63
C VAL A 178 -9.49 -7.01 -3.11
N GLY A 179 -9.87 -8.26 -3.34
CA GLY A 179 -8.95 -9.25 -3.86
C GLY A 179 -9.64 -10.50 -4.41
N ASP A 180 -8.84 -11.35 -5.05
CA ASP A 180 -9.26 -12.65 -5.56
C ASP A 180 -8.55 -13.76 -4.82
N ASN A 181 -9.29 -14.63 -4.15
CA ASN A 181 -8.72 -15.77 -3.42
C ASN A 181 -8.21 -16.90 -4.33
N ARG A 182 -8.42 -16.81 -5.65
CA ARG A 182 -7.99 -17.80 -6.64
C ARG A 182 -6.76 -17.39 -7.43
N GLN A 183 -6.37 -16.10 -7.35
CA GLN A 183 -5.25 -15.54 -8.07
C GLN A 183 -4.21 -14.97 -7.10
N ALA A 184 -2.99 -15.48 -7.18
CA ALA A 184 -1.82 -14.89 -6.58
C ALA A 184 -0.68 -15.03 -7.60
N THR A 185 -0.54 -14.03 -8.46
CA THR A 185 0.40 -14.09 -9.60
C THR A 185 1.72 -13.42 -9.31
N TYR A 186 1.73 -12.39 -8.48
CA TYR A 186 2.93 -11.64 -8.10
C TYR A 186 2.89 -11.30 -6.62
N PHE A 187 4.06 -11.16 -6.00
CA PHE A 187 4.15 -10.72 -4.61
C PHE A 187 4.97 -9.45 -4.51
N THR A 188 4.49 -8.49 -3.71
CA THR A 188 5.20 -7.22 -3.40
C THR A 188 6.58 -7.47 -2.79
N ASN A 189 6.74 -8.61 -2.10
CA ASN A 189 7.91 -8.85 -1.28
C ASN A 189 8.20 -10.36 -1.17
N ASN A 190 9.46 -10.74 -1.37
CA ASN A 190 9.96 -12.11 -1.18
C ASN A 190 10.48 -12.40 0.25
N SER A 191 10.17 -11.54 1.22
CA SER A 191 10.53 -11.71 2.63
C SER A 191 9.95 -13.01 3.20
N ARG A 192 10.63 -13.61 4.18
CA ARG A 192 10.11 -14.76 4.96
C ARG A 192 9.05 -14.33 5.98
N LYS A 193 8.90 -13.02 6.26
CA LYS A 193 7.89 -12.48 7.18
C LYS A 193 6.49 -12.79 6.64
N ASN A 194 5.57 -13.14 7.52
CA ASN A 194 4.16 -13.42 7.20
C ASN A 194 3.94 -14.44 6.08
N LYS A 195 4.88 -15.37 5.87
CA LYS A 195 4.81 -16.33 4.77
C LYS A 195 3.52 -17.18 4.77
N LYS A 196 2.93 -17.42 5.94
CA LYS A 196 1.67 -18.15 6.10
C LYS A 196 0.45 -17.42 5.50
N TYR A 197 0.50 -16.09 5.34
CA TYR A 197 -0.59 -15.27 4.80
C TYR A 197 -0.32 -14.79 3.36
N ARG A 198 0.43 -15.53 2.57
CA ARG A 198 0.68 -15.18 1.17
C ARG A 198 -0.41 -15.68 0.23
N GLY A 199 -0.77 -14.85 -0.74
CA GLY A 199 -1.73 -15.22 -1.78
C GLY A 199 -3.10 -15.52 -1.19
N GLN A 200 -3.61 -16.72 -1.42
CA GLN A 200 -4.96 -17.11 -1.00
C GLN A 200 -5.16 -17.05 0.52
N THR A 201 -4.13 -17.29 1.31
CA THR A 201 -4.22 -17.31 2.77
C THR A 201 -4.24 -15.91 3.42
N ILE A 202 -4.06 -14.85 2.64
CA ILE A 202 -4.15 -13.47 3.17
C ILE A 202 -5.52 -13.19 3.79
N PHE A 203 -6.57 -13.80 3.26
CA PHE A 203 -7.94 -13.59 3.75
C PHE A 203 -8.17 -14.19 5.15
N GLU A 204 -7.32 -15.13 5.59
CA GLU A 204 -7.33 -15.63 6.97
C GLU A 204 -6.94 -14.52 7.97
N LEU A 205 -6.08 -13.59 7.56
CA LEU A 205 -5.68 -12.43 8.37
C LEU A 205 -6.88 -11.54 8.77
N PHE A 206 -7.94 -11.55 7.98
CA PHE A 206 -9.14 -10.73 8.21
C PHE A 206 -10.22 -11.48 9.01
N SER A 207 -10.00 -12.75 9.33
CA SER A 207 -10.94 -13.60 10.10
C SER A 207 -10.55 -13.71 11.58
N GLU A 208 -9.34 -13.28 11.94
CA GLU A 208 -8.83 -13.19 13.31
C GLU A 208 -9.18 -11.81 13.93
#